data_48517e8561d8d517e40b244ab40d6825
#
_entry.id   48517e8561d8d517e40b244ab40d6825
#
_cell.length_a   1.000
_cell.length_b   1.000
_cell.length_c   1.000
_cell.angle_alpha   90.00
_cell.angle_beta   90.00
_cell.angle_gamma   90.00
#
_symmetry.space_group_name_H-M   'P 1'
#
loop_
_entity.id
_entity.type
_entity.pdbx_description
1 polymer ?
#
loop_
_entity_poly.entity_id
_entity_poly.type
_entity_poly.pdbx_seq_one_letter_code
_entity_poly.pdbx_strand_id
1 'polypeptide(L)'
;EIMPSLVGSEMCIRDRTGKMQVYISINDVGEDTYNLFKTADIGDIVGVTGKVMKTKTGELTVKCLEYTHLVKALRPLPEKFHGLTDIEERYRRRYVDLIMNDDSKKVAFTRPKIIRCIQNFMDSRGFTEVETPILNTLLTGASARPFITHHNTQDMDMYLRIALELPLKRLLVGGMEAVYEIGRTFRNEGMDPMHNPEFTLMEAYLAYSNLEGMMEMTESMFKTIAEKIFNKYTFNWNGNEINLEGTWKRISMVDSIKEVTGIDFKKEMSVEEALKLAKEHDIEVEEHQH
;
A
#
# COMPACT_ATOMS: atom_id res chain seq x y z
N GLU A 1 -23.94 4.34 17.17
CA GLU A 1 -25.34 4.14 17.62
C GLU A 1 -25.64 5.16 18.68
N ILE A 2 -26.70 5.93 18.48
CA ILE A 2 -27.27 6.79 19.51
C ILE A 2 -28.31 5.93 20.23
N MET A 3 -28.01 5.48 21.43
CA MET A 3 -28.99 4.79 22.29
C MET A 3 -29.65 5.83 23.19
N PRO A 4 -30.90 6.22 22.94
CA PRO A 4 -31.59 7.15 23.81
C PRO A 4 -32.04 6.44 25.10
N SER A 5 -31.53 6.86 26.23
CA SER A 5 -32.14 6.55 27.52
C SER A 5 -32.86 7.79 28.07
N LEU A 6 -33.84 7.61 28.96
CA LEU A 6 -34.62 8.70 29.58
C LEU A 6 -33.76 9.71 30.38
N VAL A 7 -32.47 9.43 30.61
CA VAL A 7 -31.58 10.24 31.46
C VAL A 7 -30.36 10.76 30.71
N GLY A 8 -29.99 10.16 29.55
CA GLY A 8 -28.83 10.54 28.75
C GLY A 8 -28.61 9.60 27.58
N SER A 9 -27.78 10.01 26.66
CA SER A 9 -27.42 9.23 25.47
C SER A 9 -25.91 9.07 25.36
N GLU A 10 -25.47 7.95 24.79
CA GLU A 10 -24.08 7.65 24.53
C GLU A 10 -23.81 7.67 23.02
N MET A 11 -22.69 8.26 22.62
CA MET A 11 -22.17 8.20 21.26
C MET A 11 -20.68 7.96 21.27
N CYS A 12 -20.16 7.41 20.17
CA CYS A 12 -18.73 7.30 19.94
C CYS A 12 -18.29 8.36 18.93
N ILE A 13 -17.35 9.20 19.31
CA ILE A 13 -16.66 10.12 18.42
C ILE A 13 -15.29 9.56 18.05
N ARG A 14 -14.77 9.97 16.90
CA ARG A 14 -13.42 9.62 16.46
C ARG A 14 -12.72 10.87 15.94
N ASP A 15 -11.51 11.07 16.43
CA ASP A 15 -10.62 12.12 15.95
C ASP A 15 -9.30 11.54 15.40
N ARG A 16 -8.28 12.39 15.28
CA ARG A 16 -6.94 12.02 14.84
C ARG A 16 -6.24 11.05 15.81
N THR A 17 -6.57 11.11 17.09
CA THR A 17 -5.87 10.38 18.15
C THR A 17 -6.53 9.03 18.46
N GLY A 18 -7.83 8.90 18.19
CA GLY A 18 -8.53 7.64 18.43
C GLY A 18 -10.04 7.77 18.49
N LYS A 19 -10.65 6.78 19.12
CA LYS A 19 -12.09 6.73 19.40
C LYS A 19 -12.33 7.01 20.90
N MET A 20 -13.38 7.76 21.19
CA MET A 20 -13.77 8.09 22.55
C MET A 20 -15.30 8.02 22.68
N GLN A 21 -15.77 7.38 23.75
CA GLN A 21 -17.18 7.44 24.11
C GLN A 21 -17.50 8.79 24.73
N VAL A 22 -18.66 9.33 24.39
CA VAL A 22 -19.22 10.58 24.96
C VAL A 22 -20.59 10.26 25.55
N TYR A 23 -20.77 10.65 26.80
CA TYR A 23 -22.06 10.63 27.47
C TYR A 23 -22.59 12.06 27.53
N ILE A 24 -23.81 12.28 27.05
CA ILE A 24 -24.49 13.57 27.06
C ILE A 24 -25.85 13.44 27.73
N SER A 25 -26.14 14.34 28.64
CA SER A 25 -27.44 14.38 29.35
C SER A 25 -28.04 15.77 29.31
N ILE A 26 -29.35 15.83 29.30
CA ILE A 26 -30.10 17.08 29.31
C ILE A 26 -29.78 17.95 30.53
N ASN A 27 -29.49 17.30 31.68
CA ASN A 27 -29.17 17.99 32.93
C ASN A 27 -27.79 18.68 32.87
N ASP A 28 -26.88 18.21 32.06
CA ASP A 28 -25.51 18.74 31.94
C ASP A 28 -25.40 19.83 30.87
N VAL A 29 -26.09 19.66 29.71
CA VAL A 29 -25.95 20.56 28.57
C VAL A 29 -27.15 21.47 28.31
N GLY A 30 -28.26 21.26 28.99
CA GLY A 30 -29.53 21.97 28.76
C GLY A 30 -30.38 21.38 27.64
N GLU A 31 -31.66 21.76 27.61
CA GLU A 31 -32.66 21.18 26.74
C GLU A 31 -32.38 21.49 25.24
N ASP A 32 -32.05 22.73 24.91
CA ASP A 32 -31.83 23.17 23.54
C ASP A 32 -30.61 22.45 22.94
N THR A 33 -29.50 22.38 23.67
CA THR A 33 -28.28 21.67 23.24
C THR A 33 -28.51 20.17 23.11
N TYR A 34 -29.27 19.58 24.01
CA TYR A 34 -29.61 18.16 23.94
C TYR A 34 -30.52 17.85 22.74
N ASN A 35 -31.48 18.74 22.42
CA ASN A 35 -32.31 18.59 21.22
C ASN A 35 -31.49 18.76 19.96
N LEU A 36 -30.55 19.71 19.91
CA LEU A 36 -29.59 19.82 18.81
C LEU A 36 -28.76 18.53 18.64
N PHE A 37 -28.26 17.97 19.71
CA PHE A 37 -27.52 16.70 19.69
C PHE A 37 -28.37 15.55 19.09
N LYS A 38 -29.66 15.48 19.39
CA LYS A 38 -30.57 14.45 18.83
C LYS A 38 -30.72 14.52 17.31
N THR A 39 -30.40 15.65 16.68
CA THR A 39 -30.39 15.80 15.22
C THR A 39 -29.08 15.36 14.58
N ALA A 40 -28.11 14.89 15.37
CA ALA A 40 -26.82 14.44 14.85
C ALA A 40 -26.94 13.09 14.13
N ASP A 41 -26.33 13.04 12.96
CA ASP A 41 -26.21 11.84 12.15
C ASP A 41 -24.78 11.29 12.12
N ILE A 42 -24.64 10.04 11.71
CA ILE A 42 -23.32 9.43 11.50
C ILE A 42 -22.58 10.19 10.40
N GLY A 43 -21.38 10.67 10.72
CA GLY A 43 -20.56 11.47 9.81
C GLY A 43 -20.58 12.96 10.09
N ASP A 44 -21.46 13.43 10.98
CA ASP A 44 -21.42 14.81 11.45
C ASP A 44 -20.11 15.10 12.20
N ILE A 45 -19.60 16.32 12.07
CA ILE A 45 -18.44 16.76 12.82
C ILE A 45 -18.92 17.59 14.01
N VAL A 46 -18.53 17.17 15.21
CA VAL A 46 -18.98 17.77 16.46
C VAL A 46 -17.80 18.12 17.35
N GLY A 47 -17.96 19.19 18.15
CA GLY A 47 -17.08 19.55 19.23
C GLY A 47 -17.69 19.20 20.57
N VAL A 48 -16.90 18.59 21.47
CA VAL A 48 -17.34 18.20 22.78
C VAL A 48 -16.32 18.66 23.81
N THR A 49 -16.79 19.43 24.83
CA THR A 49 -16.01 19.76 26.01
C THR A 49 -16.62 19.05 27.21
N GLY A 50 -15.80 18.43 28.04
CA GLY A 50 -16.33 17.70 29.20
C GLY A 50 -15.28 17.15 30.14
N LYS A 51 -15.72 16.35 31.09
CA LYS A 51 -14.87 15.69 32.08
C LYS A 51 -14.72 14.22 31.77
N VAL A 52 -13.48 13.72 31.79
CA VAL A 52 -13.21 12.29 31.60
C VAL A 52 -13.68 11.52 32.84
N MET A 53 -14.43 10.45 32.60
CA MET A 53 -14.91 9.55 33.65
C MET A 53 -14.81 8.10 33.21
N LYS A 54 -14.93 7.16 34.12
CA LYS A 54 -15.17 5.74 33.82
C LYS A 54 -16.64 5.40 34.06
N THR A 55 -17.21 4.68 33.10
CA THR A 55 -18.58 4.13 33.27
C THR A 55 -18.59 3.01 34.32
N LYS A 56 -19.77 2.55 34.71
CA LYS A 56 -19.95 1.42 35.61
C LYS A 56 -19.33 0.12 35.04
N THR A 57 -19.25 0.02 33.69
CA THR A 57 -18.61 -1.08 32.98
C THR A 57 -17.11 -0.90 32.81
N GLY A 58 -16.54 0.22 33.29
CA GLY A 58 -15.10 0.51 33.26
C GLY A 58 -14.63 1.22 31.98
N GLU A 59 -15.54 1.59 31.08
CA GLU A 59 -15.22 2.26 29.82
C GLU A 59 -14.86 3.74 30.03
N LEU A 60 -13.80 4.20 29.35
CA LEU A 60 -13.36 5.59 29.43
C LEU A 60 -14.29 6.46 28.57
N THR A 61 -14.92 7.45 29.20
CA THR A 61 -15.99 8.25 28.60
C THR A 61 -15.80 9.72 28.93
N VAL A 62 -16.12 10.60 28.01
CA VAL A 62 -16.24 12.04 28.27
C VAL A 62 -17.66 12.35 28.65
N LYS A 63 -17.88 12.80 29.89
CA LYS A 63 -19.14 13.42 30.32
C LYS A 63 -19.23 14.82 29.72
N CYS A 64 -20.10 14.98 28.73
CA CYS A 64 -20.26 16.21 27.97
C CYS A 64 -20.83 17.33 28.83
N LEU A 65 -20.21 18.50 28.82
CA LEU A 65 -20.68 19.72 29.41
C LEU A 65 -21.04 20.78 28.36
N GLU A 66 -20.34 20.75 27.23
CA GLU A 66 -20.62 21.62 26.09
C GLU A 66 -20.60 20.77 24.81
N TYR A 67 -21.59 20.94 23.96
CA TYR A 67 -21.71 20.29 22.68
C TYR A 67 -21.89 21.34 21.57
N THR A 68 -21.10 21.23 20.51
CA THR A 68 -21.19 22.10 19.35
C THR A 68 -21.31 21.26 18.10
N HIS A 69 -22.35 21.50 17.31
CA HIS A 69 -22.50 20.91 15.98
C HIS A 69 -21.71 21.77 14.99
N LEU A 70 -20.56 21.26 14.52
CA LEU A 70 -19.62 22.02 13.66
C LEU A 70 -19.97 21.89 12.19
N VAL A 71 -20.25 20.66 11.71
CA VAL A 71 -20.59 20.41 10.30
C VAL A 71 -21.61 19.28 10.22
N LYS A 72 -22.67 19.51 9.44
CA LYS A 72 -23.68 18.51 9.12
C LYS A 72 -23.26 17.68 7.90
N ALA A 73 -23.29 16.36 8.03
CA ALA A 73 -23.12 15.45 6.89
C ALA A 73 -24.36 15.48 6.01
N LEU A 74 -24.24 16.01 4.79
CA LEU A 74 -25.37 16.13 3.86
C LEU A 74 -25.68 14.84 3.09
N ARG A 75 -24.75 13.88 3.13
CA ARG A 75 -24.91 12.55 2.50
C ARG A 75 -24.74 11.49 3.56
N PRO A 76 -25.69 10.55 3.71
CA PRO A 76 -25.55 9.46 4.66
C PRO A 76 -24.36 8.59 4.30
N LEU A 77 -23.65 8.13 5.32
CA LEU A 77 -22.63 7.09 5.16
C LEU A 77 -23.33 5.73 4.93
N PRO A 78 -22.68 4.78 4.23
CA PRO A 78 -23.14 3.41 4.15
C PRO A 78 -23.40 2.82 5.55
N GLU A 79 -24.26 1.81 5.63
CA GLU A 79 -24.59 1.17 6.91
C GLU A 79 -23.35 0.66 7.65
N LYS A 80 -23.26 0.97 8.94
CA LYS A 80 -22.08 0.73 9.78
C LYS A 80 -21.69 -0.75 9.89
N PHE A 81 -22.67 -1.65 9.86
CA PHE A 81 -22.44 -3.09 10.10
C PHE A 81 -21.84 -3.84 8.91
N HIS A 82 -22.07 -3.38 7.69
CA HIS A 82 -21.57 -4.04 6.49
C HIS A 82 -20.40 -3.29 5.83
N GLY A 83 -20.13 -2.05 6.27
CA GLY A 83 -19.13 -1.19 5.66
C GLY A 83 -19.45 -0.90 4.19
N LEU A 84 -18.43 -0.50 3.44
CA LEU A 84 -18.49 -0.41 1.98
C LEU A 84 -17.91 -1.73 1.43
N THR A 85 -18.79 -2.64 0.99
CA THR A 85 -18.40 -4.01 0.56
C THR A 85 -18.07 -4.09 -0.93
N ASP A 86 -18.72 -3.28 -1.75
CA ASP A 86 -18.46 -3.23 -3.19
C ASP A 86 -17.04 -2.73 -3.47
N ILE A 87 -16.24 -3.56 -4.16
CA ILE A 87 -14.82 -3.30 -4.43
C ILE A 87 -14.64 -2.08 -5.34
N GLU A 88 -15.48 -1.93 -6.38
CA GLU A 88 -15.42 -0.79 -7.28
C GLU A 88 -15.74 0.51 -6.55
N GLU A 89 -16.76 0.54 -5.73
CA GLU A 89 -17.12 1.69 -4.90
C GLU A 89 -16.01 2.03 -3.90
N ARG A 90 -15.32 1.05 -3.32
CA ARG A 90 -14.16 1.25 -2.43
C ARG A 90 -13.01 1.93 -3.14
N TYR A 91 -12.74 1.58 -4.39
CA TYR A 91 -11.71 2.24 -5.20
C TYR A 91 -12.13 3.64 -5.64
N ARG A 92 -13.37 3.80 -6.14
CA ARG A 92 -13.88 5.08 -6.63
C ARG A 92 -14.09 6.11 -5.53
N ARG A 93 -14.53 5.66 -4.34
CA ARG A 93 -14.78 6.50 -3.17
C ARG A 93 -13.84 6.12 -2.02
N ARG A 94 -12.53 6.15 -2.28
CA ARG A 94 -11.52 5.77 -1.28
C ARG A 94 -11.67 6.53 0.03
N TYR A 95 -12.10 7.79 0.01
CA TYR A 95 -12.35 8.57 1.21
C TYR A 95 -13.47 7.97 2.08
N VAL A 96 -14.54 7.45 1.48
CA VAL A 96 -15.60 6.73 2.20
C VAL A 96 -15.10 5.38 2.71
N ASP A 97 -14.38 4.63 1.89
CA ASP A 97 -13.75 3.37 2.28
C ASP A 97 -12.84 3.55 3.52
N LEU A 98 -12.04 4.63 3.56
CA LEU A 98 -11.21 4.96 4.73
C LEU A 98 -12.02 5.34 5.97
N ILE A 99 -13.24 5.86 5.83
CA ILE A 99 -14.13 6.13 6.96
C ILE A 99 -14.72 4.82 7.50
N MET A 100 -15.16 3.94 6.62
CA MET A 100 -15.97 2.77 6.95
C MET A 100 -15.16 1.52 7.26
N ASN A 101 -14.01 1.32 6.59
CA ASN A 101 -13.24 0.08 6.63
C ASN A 101 -11.91 0.29 7.36
N ASP A 102 -11.79 -0.27 8.56
CA ASP A 102 -10.58 -0.15 9.37
C ASP A 102 -9.36 -0.84 8.70
N ASP A 103 -9.57 -1.89 7.90
CA ASP A 103 -8.48 -2.55 7.14
C ASP A 103 -7.88 -1.63 6.08
N SER A 104 -8.70 -0.93 5.31
CA SER A 104 -8.23 0.06 4.32
C SER A 104 -7.43 1.18 5.00
N LYS A 105 -7.92 1.63 6.16
CA LYS A 105 -7.24 2.62 6.98
C LYS A 105 -5.89 2.11 7.49
N LYS A 106 -5.85 0.86 7.98
CA LYS A 106 -4.62 0.21 8.43
C LYS A 106 -3.58 0.15 7.31
N VAL A 107 -3.97 -0.25 6.10
CA VAL A 107 -3.09 -0.25 4.92
C VAL A 107 -2.57 1.16 4.62
N ALA A 108 -3.47 2.17 4.59
CA ALA A 108 -3.10 3.55 4.31
C ALA A 108 -2.07 4.13 5.29
N PHE A 109 -2.14 3.75 6.57
CA PHE A 109 -1.16 4.16 7.59
C PHE A 109 0.10 3.29 7.62
N THR A 110 0.02 2.02 7.20
CA THR A 110 1.16 1.10 7.23
C THR A 110 2.11 1.34 6.06
N ARG A 111 1.57 1.60 4.85
CA ARG A 111 2.37 1.85 3.66
C ARG A 111 3.44 2.94 3.84
N PRO A 112 3.14 4.16 4.33
CA PRO A 112 4.16 5.17 4.58
C PRO A 112 5.23 4.75 5.58
N LYS A 113 4.85 3.94 6.59
CA LYS A 113 5.80 3.41 7.57
C LYS A 113 6.78 2.43 6.93
N ILE A 114 6.29 1.56 6.03
CA ILE A 114 7.14 0.64 5.27
C ILE A 114 8.12 1.43 4.39
N ILE A 115 7.64 2.42 3.62
CA ILE A 115 8.50 3.25 2.78
C ILE A 115 9.59 3.94 3.62
N ARG A 116 9.23 4.54 4.74
CA ARG A 116 10.20 5.16 5.65
C ARG A 116 11.19 4.13 6.23
N CYS A 117 10.74 2.92 6.53
CA CYS A 117 11.61 1.85 6.99
C CYS A 117 12.63 1.44 5.92
N ILE A 118 12.20 1.36 4.65
CA ILE A 118 13.08 1.09 3.51
C ILE A 118 14.11 2.22 3.36
N GLN A 119 13.69 3.49 3.38
CA GLN A 119 14.59 4.64 3.29
C GLN A 119 15.65 4.58 4.39
N ASN A 120 15.24 4.43 5.65
CA ASN A 120 16.17 4.33 6.78
C ASN A 120 17.12 3.13 6.65
N PHE A 121 16.64 2.00 6.12
CA PHE A 121 17.50 0.82 5.86
C PHE A 121 18.54 1.13 4.79
N MET A 122 18.15 1.72 3.67
CA MET A 122 19.05 2.08 2.57
C MET A 122 20.09 3.11 3.02
N ASP A 123 19.67 4.15 3.75
CA ASP A 123 20.58 5.15 4.32
C ASP A 123 21.61 4.50 5.24
N SER A 124 21.18 3.55 6.10
CA SER A 124 22.09 2.81 7.00
C SER A 124 23.09 1.92 6.28
N ARG A 125 22.83 1.57 5.02
CA ARG A 125 23.73 0.80 4.14
C ARG A 125 24.59 1.70 3.24
N GLY A 126 24.52 3.03 3.41
CA GLY A 126 25.31 4.00 2.66
C GLY A 126 24.81 4.34 1.28
N PHE A 127 23.55 4.01 0.96
CA PHE A 127 22.91 4.44 -0.28
C PHE A 127 22.44 5.89 -0.18
N THR A 128 22.50 6.59 -1.30
CA THR A 128 21.92 7.93 -1.46
C THR A 128 20.60 7.83 -2.19
N GLU A 129 19.52 8.38 -1.58
CA GLU A 129 18.24 8.54 -2.29
C GLU A 129 18.38 9.66 -3.32
N VAL A 130 17.91 9.39 -4.53
CA VAL A 130 17.95 10.35 -5.64
C VAL A 130 16.59 10.47 -6.30
N GLU A 131 16.37 11.58 -7.00
CA GLU A 131 15.21 11.81 -7.87
C GLU A 131 15.68 12.01 -9.30
N THR A 132 15.19 11.19 -10.22
CA THR A 132 15.51 11.27 -11.63
C THR A 132 14.29 11.70 -12.46
N PRO A 133 14.48 12.24 -13.68
CA PRO A 133 13.37 12.76 -14.48
C PRO A 133 12.29 11.71 -14.78
N ILE A 134 11.03 12.12 -14.63
CA ILE A 134 9.86 11.31 -15.03
C ILE A 134 9.67 11.39 -16.55
N LEU A 135 9.89 12.56 -17.16
CA LEU A 135 9.82 12.75 -18.61
C LEU A 135 11.15 12.39 -19.25
N ASN A 136 11.13 11.46 -20.18
CA ASN A 136 12.30 10.96 -20.88
C ASN A 136 12.13 11.04 -22.38
N THR A 137 13.24 11.20 -23.09
CA THR A 137 13.31 11.14 -24.57
C THR A 137 13.62 9.74 -25.07
N LEU A 138 14.03 8.82 -24.17
CA LEU A 138 14.37 7.44 -24.48
C LEU A 138 13.62 6.49 -23.54
N LEU A 139 13.12 5.41 -24.10
CA LEU A 139 12.50 4.32 -23.34
C LEU A 139 13.55 3.25 -23.07
N THR A 140 13.79 2.95 -21.81
CA THR A 140 14.76 1.95 -21.39
C THR A 140 14.38 1.31 -20.04
N GLY A 141 15.02 0.19 -19.72
CA GLY A 141 14.92 -0.47 -18.41
C GLY A 141 13.76 -1.44 -18.25
N ALA A 142 12.85 -1.50 -19.22
CA ALA A 142 11.76 -2.47 -19.22
C ALA A 142 11.21 -2.66 -20.64
N SER A 143 10.48 -3.78 -20.83
CA SER A 143 9.69 -4.01 -22.04
C SER A 143 8.22 -3.70 -21.70
N ALA A 144 7.83 -2.44 -21.85
CA ALA A 144 6.47 -1.97 -21.54
C ALA A 144 6.05 -0.86 -22.50
N ARG A 145 4.74 -0.74 -22.72
CA ARG A 145 4.19 0.35 -23.54
C ARG A 145 4.18 1.66 -22.75
N PRO A 146 4.74 2.76 -23.26
CA PRO A 146 4.79 4.04 -22.56
C PRO A 146 3.50 4.84 -22.70
N PHE A 147 3.29 5.81 -21.80
CA PHE A 147 2.47 6.99 -22.05
C PHE A 147 3.31 8.02 -22.79
N ILE A 148 2.78 8.57 -23.86
CA ILE A 148 3.42 9.57 -24.71
C ILE A 148 2.82 10.94 -24.42
N THR A 149 3.63 11.97 -24.31
CA THR A 149 3.22 13.38 -24.21
C THR A 149 4.04 14.24 -25.15
N HIS A 150 3.55 15.44 -25.46
CA HIS A 150 4.22 16.36 -26.37
C HIS A 150 4.77 17.57 -25.63
N HIS A 151 6.05 17.90 -25.86
CA HIS A 151 6.69 19.11 -25.33
C HIS A 151 6.51 20.27 -26.30
N ASN A 152 5.52 21.13 -26.07
CA ASN A 152 5.08 22.18 -27.01
C ASN A 152 6.20 23.13 -27.46
N THR A 153 7.08 23.55 -26.56
CA THR A 153 8.14 24.54 -26.89
C THR A 153 9.24 23.93 -27.74
N GLN A 154 9.55 22.67 -27.57
CA GLN A 154 10.61 21.99 -28.31
C GLN A 154 10.06 21.16 -29.48
N ASP A 155 8.75 21.13 -29.66
CA ASP A 155 8.04 20.40 -30.70
C ASP A 155 8.53 18.93 -30.83
N MET A 156 8.54 18.23 -29.68
CA MET A 156 9.02 16.85 -29.60
C MET A 156 8.19 15.99 -28.67
N ASP A 157 8.07 14.69 -29.00
CA ASP A 157 7.43 13.73 -28.13
C ASP A 157 8.36 13.30 -27.00
N MET A 158 7.78 13.16 -25.82
CA MET A 158 8.43 12.66 -24.63
C MET A 158 7.59 11.51 -24.02
N TYR A 159 8.24 10.71 -23.22
CA TYR A 159 7.65 9.51 -22.61
C TYR A 159 7.65 9.63 -21.10
N LEU A 160 6.55 9.25 -20.45
CA LEU A 160 6.57 8.97 -19.03
C LEU A 160 7.40 7.69 -18.79
N ARG A 161 8.32 7.75 -17.83
CA ARG A 161 9.26 6.65 -17.55
C ARG A 161 8.56 5.35 -17.21
N ILE A 162 9.03 4.25 -17.77
CA ILE A 162 8.56 2.88 -17.51
C ILE A 162 9.43 2.14 -16.48
N ALA A 163 10.61 2.66 -16.18
CA ALA A 163 11.61 2.14 -15.22
C ALA A 163 12.53 3.29 -14.76
N LEU A 164 13.36 3.02 -13.74
CA LEU A 164 14.33 3.96 -13.15
C LEU A 164 15.77 3.64 -13.58
N GLU A 165 16.00 2.54 -14.25
CA GLU A 165 17.30 1.90 -14.51
C GLU A 165 18.34 2.83 -15.13
N LEU A 166 18.09 3.36 -16.32
CA LEU A 166 19.11 4.10 -17.05
C LEU A 166 19.59 5.37 -16.35
N PRO A 167 18.71 6.23 -15.80
CA PRO A 167 19.15 7.37 -15.02
C PRO A 167 20.03 6.97 -13.81
N LEU A 168 19.65 5.93 -13.07
CA LEU A 168 20.42 5.47 -11.91
C LEU A 168 21.80 4.91 -12.31
N LYS A 169 21.87 4.15 -13.42
CA LYS A 169 23.15 3.70 -13.98
C LYS A 169 24.06 4.86 -14.42
N ARG A 170 23.50 5.93 -14.94
CA ARG A 170 24.27 7.14 -15.29
C ARG A 170 24.85 7.82 -14.05
N LEU A 171 24.14 7.80 -12.92
CA LEU A 171 24.66 8.33 -11.66
C LEU A 171 25.83 7.50 -11.15
N LEU A 172 25.77 6.15 -11.29
CA LEU A 172 26.91 5.29 -10.99
C LEU A 172 28.14 5.65 -11.84
N VAL A 173 27.98 5.86 -13.14
CA VAL A 173 29.06 6.31 -14.04
C VAL A 173 29.60 7.66 -13.60
N GLY A 174 28.71 8.54 -13.06
CA GLY A 174 29.08 9.83 -12.50
C GLY A 174 29.81 9.77 -11.13
N GLY A 175 30.03 8.56 -10.58
CA GLY A 175 30.77 8.37 -9.33
C GLY A 175 29.90 8.27 -8.08
N MET A 176 28.57 8.18 -8.20
CA MET A 176 27.67 7.90 -7.07
C MET A 176 27.56 6.38 -6.92
N GLU A 177 28.45 5.78 -6.14
CA GLU A 177 28.67 4.33 -6.08
C GLU A 177 27.48 3.53 -5.49
N ALA A 178 26.58 4.17 -4.72
CA ALA A 178 25.42 3.54 -4.12
C ALA A 178 24.21 4.50 -4.18
N VAL A 179 23.23 4.19 -5.03
CA VAL A 179 22.06 5.03 -5.26
C VAL A 179 20.78 4.21 -5.25
N TYR A 180 19.68 4.82 -4.83
CA TYR A 180 18.35 4.26 -5.00
C TYR A 180 17.33 5.37 -5.26
N GLU A 181 16.22 4.99 -5.85
CA GLU A 181 15.05 5.86 -6.02
C GLU A 181 13.78 5.06 -5.72
N ILE A 182 12.87 5.69 -4.98
CA ILE A 182 11.49 5.21 -4.78
C ILE A 182 10.58 6.18 -5.51
N GLY A 183 10.17 5.83 -6.73
CA GLY A 183 9.47 6.75 -7.61
C GLY A 183 8.27 6.15 -8.33
N ARG A 184 7.51 7.02 -9.00
CA ARG A 184 6.41 6.61 -9.87
C ARG A 184 6.95 6.19 -11.22
N THR A 185 6.42 5.07 -11.72
CA THR A 185 6.61 4.56 -13.06
C THR A 185 5.27 4.33 -13.74
N PHE A 186 5.24 4.34 -15.05
CA PHE A 186 4.02 4.39 -15.84
C PHE A 186 4.09 3.36 -16.96
N ARG A 187 3.09 2.50 -17.07
CA ARG A 187 2.96 1.50 -18.14
C ARG A 187 1.57 1.56 -18.73
N ASN A 188 1.46 1.91 -20.01
CA ASN A 188 0.19 2.06 -20.73
C ASN A 188 -0.31 0.69 -21.23
N GLU A 189 -0.65 -0.17 -20.30
CA GLU A 189 -1.10 -1.54 -20.50
C GLU A 189 -2.44 -1.79 -19.83
N GLY A 190 -2.94 -3.02 -19.86
CA GLY A 190 -4.20 -3.39 -19.22
C GLY A 190 -4.19 -3.15 -17.69
N MET A 191 -5.37 -2.94 -17.12
CA MET A 191 -5.58 -2.81 -15.68
C MET A 191 -6.26 -4.06 -15.12
N ASP A 192 -5.75 -4.53 -13.99
CA ASP A 192 -6.37 -5.55 -13.16
C ASP A 192 -6.14 -5.25 -11.66
N PRO A 193 -6.64 -6.06 -10.72
CA PRO A 193 -6.42 -5.85 -9.29
C PRO A 193 -4.94 -5.81 -8.86
N MET A 194 -4.03 -6.38 -9.65
CA MET A 194 -2.59 -6.47 -9.39
C MET A 194 -1.78 -5.45 -10.18
N HIS A 195 -2.32 -4.90 -11.28
CA HIS A 195 -1.61 -4.03 -12.21
C HIS A 195 -2.34 -2.71 -12.40
N ASN A 196 -1.68 -1.62 -12.01
CA ASN A 196 -2.11 -0.25 -12.30
C ASN A 196 -1.19 0.37 -13.36
N PRO A 197 -1.71 1.25 -14.23
CA PRO A 197 -0.90 1.96 -15.21
C PRO A 197 0.13 2.92 -14.56
N GLU A 198 -0.09 3.28 -13.31
CA GLU A 198 0.80 4.10 -12.48
C GLU A 198 1.06 3.37 -11.17
N PHE A 199 2.32 3.12 -10.84
CA PHE A 199 2.70 2.40 -9.62
C PHE A 199 4.03 2.92 -9.06
N THR A 200 4.28 2.63 -7.79
CA THR A 200 5.55 2.95 -7.13
C THR A 200 6.52 1.80 -7.32
N LEU A 201 7.69 2.11 -7.85
CA LEU A 201 8.82 1.20 -8.02
C LEU A 201 9.99 1.69 -7.18
N MET A 202 10.75 0.78 -6.62
CA MET A 202 12.07 1.05 -6.06
C MET A 202 13.11 0.33 -6.89
N GLU A 203 14.14 1.05 -7.31
CA GLU A 203 15.36 0.47 -7.86
C GLU A 203 16.57 0.95 -7.07
N ALA A 204 17.55 0.06 -6.91
CA ALA A 204 18.78 0.35 -6.19
C ALA A 204 19.97 -0.22 -6.95
N TYR A 205 21.04 0.55 -7.04
CA TYR A 205 22.27 0.20 -7.76
C TYR A 205 23.48 0.42 -6.87
N LEU A 206 24.34 -0.58 -6.80
CA LEU A 206 25.55 -0.58 -5.98
C LEU A 206 26.76 -0.99 -6.83
N ALA A 207 27.72 -0.09 -6.94
CA ALA A 207 29.00 -0.41 -7.58
C ALA A 207 29.78 -1.43 -6.75
N TYR A 208 30.61 -2.22 -7.41
CA TYR A 208 31.48 -3.22 -6.79
C TYR A 208 30.77 -4.30 -5.97
N SER A 209 29.47 -4.48 -6.19
CA SER A 209 28.66 -5.56 -5.62
C SER A 209 28.45 -6.69 -6.63
N ASN A 210 27.87 -7.79 -6.16
CA ASN A 210 27.53 -8.96 -6.96
C ASN A 210 26.13 -9.46 -6.64
N LEU A 211 25.71 -10.55 -7.27
CA LEU A 211 24.38 -11.15 -7.07
C LEU A 211 24.14 -11.52 -5.60
N GLU A 212 25.11 -12.13 -4.94
CA GLU A 212 24.99 -12.56 -3.54
C GLU A 212 24.78 -11.37 -2.61
N GLY A 213 25.52 -10.28 -2.82
CA GLY A 213 25.37 -9.04 -2.05
C GLY A 213 24.00 -8.41 -2.21
N MET A 214 23.43 -8.40 -3.42
CA MET A 214 22.08 -7.88 -3.65
C MET A 214 21.00 -8.80 -3.09
N MET A 215 21.18 -10.12 -3.10
CA MET A 215 20.29 -11.07 -2.43
C MET A 215 20.30 -10.88 -0.92
N GLU A 216 21.49 -10.73 -0.29
CA GLU A 216 21.61 -10.47 1.15
C GLU A 216 20.95 -9.14 1.53
N MET A 217 21.19 -8.09 0.76
CA MET A 217 20.59 -6.78 0.99
C MET A 217 19.05 -6.87 0.95
N THR A 218 18.50 -7.54 -0.06
CA THR A 218 17.05 -7.71 -0.21
C THR A 218 16.47 -8.51 0.96
N GLU A 219 17.07 -9.65 1.29
CA GLU A 219 16.64 -10.47 2.43
C GLU A 219 16.67 -9.68 3.75
N SER A 220 17.77 -8.94 4.00
CA SER A 220 17.94 -8.11 5.20
C SER A 220 16.90 -6.99 5.27
N MET A 221 16.56 -6.36 4.14
CA MET A 221 15.56 -5.31 4.05
C MET A 221 14.17 -5.83 4.43
N PHE A 222 13.74 -6.97 3.86
CA PHE A 222 12.45 -7.57 4.19
C PHE A 222 12.35 -7.99 5.65
N LYS A 223 13.42 -8.57 6.22
CA LYS A 223 13.49 -8.91 7.65
C LYS A 223 13.40 -7.69 8.54
N THR A 224 14.08 -6.61 8.16
CA THR A 224 14.02 -5.33 8.89
C THR A 224 12.60 -4.74 8.89
N ILE A 225 11.87 -4.82 7.77
CA ILE A 225 10.48 -4.40 7.68
C ILE A 225 9.60 -5.28 8.58
N ALA A 226 9.77 -6.60 8.51
CA ALA A 226 9.03 -7.57 9.32
C ALA A 226 9.19 -7.29 10.82
N GLU A 227 10.42 -7.07 11.26
CA GLU A 227 10.75 -6.76 12.65
C GLU A 227 10.21 -5.38 13.08
N LYS A 228 10.62 -4.31 12.39
CA LYS A 228 10.36 -2.93 12.84
C LYS A 228 8.90 -2.48 12.67
N ILE A 229 8.21 -2.98 11.67
CA ILE A 229 6.83 -2.55 11.35
C ILE A 229 5.80 -3.52 11.94
N PHE A 230 6.08 -4.82 11.88
CA PHE A 230 5.11 -5.84 12.23
C PHE A 230 5.45 -6.62 13.51
N ASN A 231 6.68 -6.55 13.99
CA ASN A 231 7.22 -7.30 15.13
C ASN A 231 6.92 -8.81 15.03
N LYS A 232 7.01 -9.35 13.82
CA LYS A 232 6.82 -10.77 13.51
C LYS A 232 7.43 -11.10 12.15
N TYR A 233 7.78 -12.38 11.94
CA TYR A 233 8.37 -12.87 10.68
C TYR A 233 7.42 -13.76 9.87
N THR A 234 6.31 -14.20 10.46
CA THR A 234 5.34 -15.09 9.80
C THR A 234 4.11 -14.31 9.37
N PHE A 235 3.71 -14.47 8.10
CA PHE A 235 2.59 -13.77 7.47
C PHE A 235 1.73 -14.77 6.70
N ASN A 236 0.41 -14.53 6.66
CA ASN A 236 -0.48 -15.22 5.73
C ASN A 236 -0.64 -14.36 4.46
N TRP A 237 -0.40 -14.96 3.31
CA TRP A 237 -0.60 -14.35 2.00
C TRP A 237 -1.44 -15.27 1.12
N ASN A 238 -2.65 -14.86 0.79
CA ASN A 238 -3.60 -15.64 -0.01
C ASN A 238 -3.78 -17.10 0.49
N GLY A 239 -3.89 -17.27 1.81
CA GLY A 239 -4.06 -18.58 2.44
C GLY A 239 -2.76 -19.36 2.68
N ASN A 240 -1.64 -18.90 2.16
CA ASN A 240 -0.32 -19.52 2.36
C ASN A 240 0.44 -18.84 3.49
N GLU A 241 1.05 -19.63 4.36
CA GLU A 241 1.97 -19.11 5.37
C GLU A 241 3.34 -18.83 4.76
N ILE A 242 3.80 -17.59 4.92
CA ILE A 242 5.14 -17.15 4.49
C ILE A 242 5.94 -16.84 5.75
N ASN A 243 7.05 -17.56 5.95
CA ASN A 243 7.99 -17.31 7.03
C ASN A 243 9.26 -16.64 6.48
N LEU A 244 9.56 -15.45 6.99
CA LEU A 244 10.76 -14.67 6.63
C LEU A 244 11.95 -14.92 7.57
N GLU A 245 11.79 -15.80 8.58
CA GLU A 245 12.85 -16.13 9.54
C GLU A 245 13.91 -17.04 8.90
N GLY A 246 15.10 -17.06 9.51
CA GLY A 246 16.22 -17.89 9.02
C GLY A 246 16.81 -17.40 7.70
N THR A 247 17.68 -18.19 7.09
CA THR A 247 18.30 -17.90 5.79
C THR A 247 17.36 -18.33 4.66
N TRP A 248 17.11 -17.44 3.70
CA TRP A 248 16.25 -17.75 2.58
C TRP A 248 16.92 -18.74 1.61
N LYS A 249 16.12 -19.67 1.08
CA LYS A 249 16.58 -20.66 0.09
C LYS A 249 17.14 -19.93 -1.15
N ARG A 250 18.36 -20.32 -1.54
CA ARG A 250 18.97 -19.90 -2.82
C ARG A 250 18.75 -21.03 -3.83
N ILE A 251 17.99 -20.76 -4.86
CA ILE A 251 17.68 -21.73 -5.91
C ILE A 251 17.68 -21.02 -7.25
N SER A 252 18.27 -21.66 -8.27
CA SER A 252 18.16 -21.15 -9.64
C SER A 252 16.74 -21.35 -10.20
N MET A 253 16.34 -20.51 -11.16
CA MET A 253 15.05 -20.66 -11.85
C MET A 253 14.90 -22.06 -12.46
N VAL A 254 15.93 -22.53 -13.15
CA VAL A 254 15.93 -23.84 -13.80
C VAL A 254 15.79 -25.00 -12.79
N ASP A 255 16.48 -24.90 -11.66
CA ASP A 255 16.37 -25.93 -10.61
C ASP A 255 15.01 -25.90 -9.93
N SER A 256 14.40 -24.69 -9.74
CA SER A 256 13.04 -24.59 -9.19
C SER A 256 11.99 -25.18 -10.12
N ILE A 257 12.10 -24.96 -11.42
CA ILE A 257 11.22 -25.57 -12.41
C ILE A 257 11.37 -27.10 -12.38
N LYS A 258 12.62 -27.58 -12.37
CA LYS A 258 12.90 -29.02 -12.28
C LYS A 258 12.34 -29.65 -11.02
N GLU A 259 12.42 -28.99 -9.87
CA GLU A 259 11.88 -29.46 -8.59
C GLU A 259 10.35 -29.68 -8.66
N VAL A 260 9.64 -28.78 -9.38
CA VAL A 260 8.17 -28.80 -9.45
C VAL A 260 7.66 -29.67 -10.61
N THR A 261 8.29 -29.59 -11.80
CA THR A 261 7.79 -30.21 -13.02
C THR A 261 8.53 -31.50 -13.42
N GLY A 262 9.73 -31.73 -12.85
CA GLY A 262 10.64 -32.79 -13.28
C GLY A 262 11.42 -32.48 -14.55
N ILE A 263 11.15 -31.36 -15.25
CA ILE A 263 11.76 -30.96 -16.51
C ILE A 263 13.10 -30.28 -16.24
N ASP A 264 14.17 -30.78 -16.84
CA ASP A 264 15.52 -30.26 -16.67
C ASP A 264 15.97 -29.43 -17.88
N PHE A 265 15.75 -28.12 -17.83
CA PHE A 265 16.15 -27.18 -18.89
C PHE A 265 17.69 -26.96 -19.00
N LYS A 266 18.50 -27.60 -18.15
CA LYS A 266 19.96 -27.64 -18.31
C LYS A 266 20.39 -28.67 -19.37
N LYS A 267 19.51 -29.60 -19.74
CA LYS A 267 19.74 -30.58 -20.80
C LYS A 267 19.37 -29.99 -22.13
N GLU A 268 20.19 -30.30 -23.14
CA GLU A 268 19.82 -29.99 -24.53
C GLU A 268 18.51 -30.72 -24.87
N MET A 269 17.63 -30.02 -25.55
CA MET A 269 16.31 -30.50 -25.93
C MET A 269 16.05 -30.11 -27.37
N SER A 270 15.49 -31.04 -28.17
CA SER A 270 15.06 -30.71 -29.51
C SER A 270 13.81 -29.82 -29.50
N VAL A 271 13.58 -29.08 -30.58
CA VAL A 271 12.35 -28.25 -30.72
C VAL A 271 11.10 -29.13 -30.62
N GLU A 272 11.12 -30.33 -31.16
CA GLU A 272 9.98 -31.27 -31.11
C GLU A 272 9.68 -31.72 -29.68
N GLU A 273 10.73 -32.01 -28.90
CA GLU A 273 10.58 -32.35 -27.45
C GLU A 273 10.08 -31.16 -26.66
N ALA A 274 10.57 -29.95 -26.92
CA ALA A 274 10.12 -28.72 -26.25
C ALA A 274 8.65 -28.44 -26.55
N LEU A 275 8.22 -28.55 -27.81
CA LEU A 275 6.81 -28.37 -28.20
C LEU A 275 5.88 -29.41 -27.56
N LYS A 276 6.35 -30.66 -27.46
CA LYS A 276 5.60 -31.72 -26.80
C LYS A 276 5.41 -31.42 -25.32
N LEU A 277 6.48 -31.00 -24.62
CA LEU A 277 6.42 -30.62 -23.22
C LEU A 277 5.53 -29.38 -22.98
N ALA A 278 5.62 -28.37 -23.84
CA ALA A 278 4.75 -27.20 -23.77
C ALA A 278 3.27 -27.60 -23.84
N LYS A 279 2.93 -28.52 -24.77
CA LYS A 279 1.56 -29.04 -24.88
C LYS A 279 1.13 -29.88 -23.70
N GLU A 280 2.02 -30.69 -23.11
CA GLU A 280 1.74 -31.47 -21.89
C GLU A 280 1.49 -30.58 -20.66
N HIS A 281 2.02 -29.36 -20.65
CA HIS A 281 1.88 -28.38 -19.56
C HIS A 281 0.93 -27.22 -19.88
N ASP A 282 0.10 -27.34 -20.93
CA ASP A 282 -0.88 -26.33 -21.37
C ASP A 282 -0.25 -24.93 -21.62
N ILE A 283 0.99 -24.91 -22.14
CA ILE A 283 1.70 -23.68 -22.51
C ILE A 283 1.42 -23.38 -23.99
N GLU A 284 0.82 -22.22 -24.25
CA GLU A 284 0.65 -21.72 -25.63
C GLU A 284 2.00 -21.28 -26.20
N VAL A 285 2.33 -21.76 -27.39
CA VAL A 285 3.55 -21.41 -28.12
C VAL A 285 3.16 -20.68 -29.38
N GLU A 286 3.65 -19.47 -29.57
CA GLU A 286 3.43 -18.71 -30.81
C GLU A 286 4.31 -19.23 -31.94
N GLU A 287 3.82 -19.18 -33.20
CA GLU A 287 4.50 -19.74 -34.39
C GLU A 287 5.91 -19.17 -34.67
N HIS A 288 6.30 -18.11 -34.00
CA HIS A 288 7.59 -17.42 -34.18
C HIS A 288 8.54 -17.50 -32.96
N GLN A 289 8.19 -18.27 -31.94
CA GLN A 289 9.08 -18.53 -30.81
C GLN A 289 10.01 -19.71 -31.16
N HIS A 290 11.27 -19.38 -31.45
CA HIS A 290 12.34 -20.35 -31.72
C HIS A 290 13.26 -20.51 -30.53
#